data_2116e9e55b5550d81232d55e03b2bb75
#
_entry.id   2116e9e55b5550d81232d55e03b2bb75
#
_cell.length_a   1.000
_cell.length_b   1.000
_cell.length_c   1.000
_cell.angle_alpha   90.00
_cell.angle_beta   90.00
_cell.angle_gamma   90.00
#
_symmetry.space_group_name_H-M   'P 1'
#
loop_
_entity.id
_entity.type
_entity.pdbx_description
1 polymer ?
#
loop_
_entity_poly.entity_id
_entity_poly.type
_entity_poly.pdbx_seq_one_letter_code
_entity_poly.pdbx_strand_id
1 'polypeptide(L)'
;MTDIRFALAQIDTCVGDLDSNADKVMRYAHLAVNNNAQVVVFPEMTLTGYPIEDLALRATFRKAAWNKANWLATELAADGLGDLFVVVGTVGTDRETSKPRNRLVVLHDGVVWAGYDKHFLPNYGVFDEFRIFSPGDKSMVLDVDGARIGVAICEDIWQDGGPVAELAEQHIDLLLTMNGSPYEEGKTDTRLDLAVRRAAEVNAPMIYLNQVGGQDDLVFDGGSFVVDADGTLLERSPMFMEDLSFFDLDTAAEHQQVGVIAAKPDPDEEVYTACVLGLKDYMAKNHFKGVCLGLSGGIDSALVAAMAADAVGGSNVYGISMPSMYSSDGSKDDAADLAKNIGAHYDVQPIEPLFVSFQKQLDLEGVAAENLQARIRGVIVMAYSNSKGLLAVATGNKSELACGYSTIYGDAVGGYAPIKDLLKTRVWEISRWRNKAAAEGMGIGGLHVVGNEQGSKGTPLPDGVMIPVNSIEKAPSAELRPGQKDSDSLPEYELLDQVLAMYIEHAHGREDLLADGFDETTVDTVMRLVDRAEWKRRQYPLGPKVTALAFGRDRRLPITNAFRE
;
A
#
# COMPACT_ATOMS: atom_id res chain seq x y z
N MET A 1 42.15 6.73 0.58
CA MET A 1 41.02 6.81 1.52
C MET A 1 39.99 7.67 0.83
N THR A 2 38.88 7.09 0.46
CA THR A 2 37.86 7.82 -0.27
C THR A 2 36.60 7.77 0.61
N ASP A 3 36.20 8.94 1.09
CA ASP A 3 34.94 9.10 1.80
C ASP A 3 33.89 9.55 0.79
N ILE A 4 32.84 8.74 0.58
CA ILE A 4 31.77 9.05 -0.37
C ILE A 4 30.48 9.20 0.39
N ARG A 5 29.85 10.35 0.27
CA ARG A 5 28.51 10.60 0.84
C ARG A 5 27.43 10.24 -0.18
N PHE A 6 26.58 9.31 0.20
CA PHE A 6 25.36 8.95 -0.50
C PHE A 6 24.18 9.73 0.08
N ALA A 7 23.34 10.26 -0.80
CA ALA A 7 22.02 10.79 -0.47
C ALA A 7 20.97 9.75 -0.91
N LEU A 8 20.17 9.27 0.04
CA LEU A 8 19.16 8.23 -0.17
C LEU A 8 17.78 8.88 -0.26
N ALA A 9 17.28 9.07 -1.47
CA ALA A 9 16.03 9.77 -1.73
C ALA A 9 14.85 8.78 -1.73
N GLN A 10 14.24 8.56 -0.58
CA GLN A 10 13.00 7.81 -0.43
C GLN A 10 11.82 8.69 -0.85
N ILE A 11 11.27 8.48 -2.05
CA ILE A 11 10.25 9.35 -2.63
C ILE A 11 9.02 8.59 -3.12
N ASP A 12 7.87 9.30 -3.11
CA ASP A 12 6.64 8.88 -3.79
C ASP A 12 6.66 9.36 -5.25
N THR A 13 6.26 8.48 -6.16
CA THR A 13 6.19 8.77 -7.60
C THR A 13 4.81 8.45 -8.14
N CYS A 14 4.42 9.12 -9.23
CA CYS A 14 3.17 8.84 -9.93
C CYS A 14 3.47 8.09 -11.23
N VAL A 15 2.82 6.96 -11.45
CA VAL A 15 2.98 6.17 -12.67
C VAL A 15 2.58 7.01 -13.89
N GLY A 16 3.52 7.12 -14.84
CA GLY A 16 3.30 7.83 -16.12
C GLY A 16 3.51 9.32 -16.07
N ASP A 17 3.63 9.96 -14.91
CA ASP A 17 3.92 11.39 -14.76
C ASP A 17 5.43 11.66 -14.82
N LEU A 18 5.99 11.53 -16.03
CA LEU A 18 7.43 11.67 -16.26
C LEU A 18 7.95 13.05 -15.88
N ASP A 19 7.14 14.09 -16.01
CA ASP A 19 7.54 15.47 -15.74
C ASP A 19 7.65 15.70 -14.23
N SER A 20 6.60 15.43 -13.47
CA SER A 20 6.61 15.61 -12.01
C SER A 20 7.62 14.70 -11.31
N ASN A 21 7.81 13.47 -11.80
CA ASN A 21 8.83 12.57 -11.27
C ASN A 21 10.24 13.09 -11.53
N ALA A 22 10.53 13.64 -12.72
CA ALA A 22 11.80 14.26 -13.04
C ALA A 22 12.05 15.53 -12.22
N ASP A 23 11.04 16.38 -12.00
CA ASP A 23 11.13 17.56 -11.14
C ASP A 23 11.47 17.18 -9.70
N LYS A 24 10.90 16.07 -9.19
CA LYS A 24 11.29 15.52 -7.89
C LYS A 24 12.78 15.12 -7.89
N VAL A 25 13.25 14.41 -8.90
CA VAL A 25 14.67 14.03 -9.01
C VAL A 25 15.57 15.27 -8.98
N MET A 26 15.26 16.30 -9.77
CA MET A 26 15.99 17.58 -9.76
C MET A 26 16.05 18.19 -8.36
N ARG A 27 14.90 18.30 -7.69
CA ARG A 27 14.80 18.86 -6.33
C ARG A 27 15.68 18.11 -5.33
N TYR A 28 15.63 16.79 -5.33
CA TYR A 28 16.42 15.96 -4.41
C TYR A 28 17.91 15.96 -4.76
N ALA A 29 18.27 16.08 -6.05
CA ALA A 29 19.65 16.26 -6.48
C ALA A 29 20.26 17.58 -5.95
N HIS A 30 19.52 18.69 -6.00
CA HIS A 30 19.93 19.94 -5.36
C HIS A 30 20.11 19.80 -3.85
N LEU A 31 19.18 19.11 -3.16
CA LEU A 31 19.31 18.86 -1.73
C LEU A 31 20.53 17.99 -1.40
N ALA A 32 20.84 16.99 -2.24
CA ALA A 32 22.00 16.12 -2.09
C ALA A 32 23.32 16.94 -2.16
N VAL A 33 23.48 17.75 -3.20
CA VAL A 33 24.68 18.59 -3.36
C VAL A 33 24.81 19.63 -2.24
N ASN A 34 23.71 20.24 -1.81
CA ASN A 34 23.71 21.18 -0.67
C ASN A 34 24.16 20.52 0.64
N ASN A 35 24.11 19.19 0.73
CA ASN A 35 24.62 18.38 1.84
C ASN A 35 25.94 17.66 1.51
N ASN A 36 26.63 18.09 0.46
CA ASN A 36 27.93 17.57 0.01
C ASN A 36 27.91 16.09 -0.41
N ALA A 37 26.79 15.57 -0.91
CA ALA A 37 26.74 14.22 -1.46
C ALA A 37 27.38 14.16 -2.85
N GLN A 38 28.14 13.09 -3.13
CA GLN A 38 28.70 12.76 -4.43
C GLN A 38 27.76 11.87 -5.24
N VAL A 39 26.89 11.12 -4.55
CA VAL A 39 25.93 10.20 -5.17
C VAL A 39 24.54 10.49 -4.59
N VAL A 40 23.52 10.61 -5.45
CA VAL A 40 22.13 10.55 -5.02
C VAL A 40 21.43 9.36 -5.67
N VAL A 41 20.71 8.60 -4.87
CA VAL A 41 20.05 7.37 -5.28
C VAL A 41 18.55 7.51 -5.13
N PHE A 42 17.82 7.02 -6.12
CA PHE A 42 16.36 7.00 -6.17
C PHE A 42 15.84 5.55 -6.27
N PRO A 43 14.58 5.29 -5.86
CA PRO A 43 13.99 3.95 -5.92
C PRO A 43 13.91 3.36 -7.34
N GLU A 44 13.59 2.06 -7.40
CA GLU A 44 13.27 1.34 -8.62
C GLU A 44 12.20 2.08 -9.45
N MET A 45 12.43 2.21 -10.76
CA MET A 45 11.52 2.82 -11.74
C MET A 45 11.03 4.25 -11.38
N THR A 46 11.75 4.99 -10.57
CA THR A 46 11.38 6.34 -10.11
C THR A 46 10.87 7.25 -11.24
N LEU A 47 11.57 7.30 -12.36
CA LEU A 47 11.23 8.22 -13.44
C LEU A 47 9.88 7.91 -14.11
N THR A 48 9.49 6.63 -14.11
CA THR A 48 8.23 6.16 -14.71
C THR A 48 7.12 5.91 -13.69
N GLY A 49 7.46 5.86 -12.41
CA GLY A 49 6.65 5.27 -11.35
C GLY A 49 6.63 3.74 -11.41
N TYR A 50 6.20 3.07 -10.35
CA TYR A 50 6.11 1.61 -10.23
C TYR A 50 4.82 1.19 -9.50
N PRO A 51 4.16 0.10 -9.96
CA PRO A 51 4.41 -0.67 -11.18
C PRO A 51 3.78 -0.05 -12.43
N ILE A 52 4.49 -0.08 -13.56
CA ILE A 52 4.02 0.54 -14.82
C ILE A 52 3.14 -0.38 -15.68
N GLU A 53 2.97 -1.63 -15.29
CA GLU A 53 2.11 -2.60 -15.95
C GLU A 53 2.26 -2.59 -17.49
N ASP A 54 1.16 -2.72 -18.21
CA ASP A 54 1.13 -2.74 -19.69
C ASP A 54 1.54 -1.41 -20.35
N LEU A 55 1.76 -0.32 -19.60
CA LEU A 55 2.41 0.87 -20.14
C LEU A 55 3.82 0.56 -20.67
N ALA A 56 4.53 -0.36 -20.02
CA ALA A 56 5.84 -0.83 -20.47
C ALA A 56 5.83 -1.37 -21.90
N LEU A 57 4.73 -1.99 -22.36
CA LEU A 57 4.60 -2.57 -23.69
C LEU A 57 4.46 -1.50 -24.78
N ARG A 58 4.08 -0.27 -24.43
CA ARG A 58 3.94 0.84 -25.38
C ARG A 58 5.30 1.43 -25.74
N ALA A 59 5.73 1.25 -27.00
CA ALA A 59 7.02 1.76 -27.47
C ALA A 59 7.12 3.30 -27.33
N THR A 60 6.00 4.01 -27.47
CA THR A 60 5.94 5.48 -27.29
C THR A 60 6.21 5.88 -25.85
N PHE A 61 5.71 5.13 -24.87
CA PHE A 61 5.98 5.36 -23.45
C PHE A 61 7.46 5.15 -23.11
N ARG A 62 8.03 4.02 -23.55
CA ARG A 62 9.47 3.74 -23.36
C ARG A 62 10.37 4.81 -24.00
N LYS A 63 10.01 5.26 -25.20
CA LYS A 63 10.72 6.37 -25.86
C LYS A 63 10.60 7.68 -25.08
N ALA A 64 9.42 7.99 -24.54
CA ALA A 64 9.22 9.19 -23.72
C ALA A 64 10.07 9.11 -22.43
N ALA A 65 10.06 7.98 -21.73
CA ALA A 65 10.87 7.76 -20.53
C ALA A 65 12.39 7.89 -20.82
N TRP A 66 12.86 7.31 -21.92
CA TRP A 66 14.26 7.46 -22.35
C TRP A 66 14.65 8.90 -22.69
N ASN A 67 13.77 9.61 -23.40
CA ASN A 67 13.96 11.03 -23.71
C ASN A 67 13.99 11.88 -22.43
N LYS A 68 13.13 11.55 -21.44
CA LYS A 68 13.11 12.23 -20.16
C LYS A 68 14.39 11.98 -19.36
N ALA A 69 14.94 10.77 -19.35
CA ALA A 69 16.23 10.49 -18.73
C ALA A 69 17.38 11.30 -19.36
N ASN A 70 17.43 11.39 -20.69
CA ASN A 70 18.44 12.22 -21.38
C ASN A 70 18.25 13.71 -21.11
N TRP A 71 17.01 14.20 -21.12
CA TRP A 71 16.70 15.58 -20.77
C TRP A 71 17.16 15.88 -19.34
N LEU A 72 16.81 15.01 -18.38
CA LEU A 72 17.19 15.15 -16.98
C LEU A 72 18.71 15.23 -16.78
N ALA A 73 19.49 14.38 -17.47
CA ALA A 73 20.95 14.44 -17.45
C ALA A 73 21.46 15.80 -17.92
N THR A 74 20.90 16.32 -19.02
CA THR A 74 21.31 17.61 -19.58
C THR A 74 20.95 18.77 -18.64
N GLU A 75 19.76 18.78 -18.05
CA GLU A 75 19.32 19.82 -17.11
C GLU A 75 20.13 19.81 -15.83
N LEU A 76 20.43 18.63 -15.25
CA LEU A 76 21.31 18.51 -14.09
C LEU A 76 22.68 19.18 -14.33
N ALA A 77 23.29 18.93 -15.48
CA ALA A 77 24.56 19.57 -15.83
C ALA A 77 24.41 21.08 -16.06
N ALA A 78 23.31 21.52 -16.71
CA ALA A 78 23.02 22.94 -16.94
C ALA A 78 22.81 23.71 -15.60
N ASP A 79 22.25 23.04 -14.59
CA ASP A 79 22.08 23.59 -13.23
C ASP A 79 23.35 23.50 -12.35
N GLY A 80 24.49 23.05 -12.95
CA GLY A 80 25.76 22.94 -12.24
C GLY A 80 25.91 21.69 -11.36
N LEU A 81 25.07 20.67 -11.59
CA LEU A 81 25.09 19.39 -10.88
C LEU A 81 25.74 18.27 -11.70
N GLY A 82 26.58 18.62 -12.71
CA GLY A 82 27.19 17.66 -13.62
C GLY A 82 28.10 16.63 -12.93
N ASP A 83 28.81 17.05 -11.88
CA ASP A 83 29.72 16.18 -11.11
C ASP A 83 29.00 15.18 -10.18
N LEU A 84 27.68 15.37 -9.93
CA LEU A 84 26.88 14.47 -9.12
C LEU A 84 26.56 13.18 -9.89
N PHE A 85 26.76 12.02 -9.26
CA PHE A 85 26.25 10.76 -9.77
C PHE A 85 24.78 10.60 -9.36
N VAL A 86 23.85 10.67 -10.31
CA VAL A 86 22.42 10.51 -10.08
C VAL A 86 21.98 9.11 -10.54
N VAL A 87 21.66 8.24 -9.59
CA VAL A 87 21.24 6.86 -9.84
C VAL A 87 19.73 6.77 -9.79
N VAL A 88 19.07 6.55 -10.93
CA VAL A 88 17.61 6.62 -11.03
C VAL A 88 17.02 5.46 -11.85
N GLY A 89 15.93 4.88 -11.33
CA GLY A 89 15.19 3.81 -12.00
C GLY A 89 14.28 4.33 -13.13
N THR A 90 14.20 3.57 -14.22
CA THR A 90 13.34 3.87 -15.40
C THR A 90 13.04 2.60 -16.19
N VAL A 91 12.28 2.73 -17.30
CA VAL A 91 12.08 1.65 -18.25
C VAL A 91 13.08 1.74 -19.41
N GLY A 92 13.80 0.66 -19.66
CA GLY A 92 14.66 0.49 -20.82
C GLY A 92 13.97 -0.24 -21.98
N THR A 93 14.73 -0.43 -23.06
CA THR A 93 14.31 -1.28 -24.18
C THR A 93 15.48 -2.20 -24.54
N ASP A 94 15.21 -3.47 -24.60
CA ASP A 94 16.13 -4.47 -25.13
C ASP A 94 16.36 -4.23 -26.62
N ARG A 95 17.61 -4.15 -27.05
CA ARG A 95 17.96 -3.78 -28.44
C ARG A 95 17.70 -4.91 -29.44
N GLU A 96 17.75 -6.17 -28.99
CA GLU A 96 17.59 -7.34 -29.84
C GLU A 96 16.12 -7.73 -29.98
N THR A 97 15.41 -7.81 -28.85
CA THR A 97 14.02 -8.27 -28.78
C THR A 97 12.99 -7.16 -28.86
N SER A 98 13.41 -5.91 -28.68
CA SER A 98 12.53 -4.73 -28.56
C SER A 98 11.57 -4.80 -27.37
N LYS A 99 11.76 -5.74 -26.41
CA LYS A 99 10.97 -5.83 -25.19
C LYS A 99 11.40 -4.77 -24.17
N PRO A 100 10.53 -4.39 -23.23
CA PRO A 100 10.92 -3.52 -22.13
C PRO A 100 11.92 -4.20 -21.19
N ARG A 101 12.70 -3.38 -20.48
CA ARG A 101 13.58 -3.78 -19.37
C ARG A 101 13.31 -2.91 -18.15
N ASN A 102 13.32 -3.48 -16.98
CA ASN A 102 13.37 -2.74 -15.73
C ASN A 102 14.82 -2.30 -15.55
N ARG A 103 15.07 -0.99 -15.66
CA ARG A 103 16.41 -0.43 -15.84
C ARG A 103 16.74 0.64 -14.82
N LEU A 104 17.93 0.57 -14.28
CA LEU A 104 18.61 1.66 -13.60
C LEU A 104 19.49 2.42 -14.61
N VAL A 105 19.52 3.73 -14.53
CA VAL A 105 20.49 4.57 -15.25
C VAL A 105 21.27 5.44 -14.27
N VAL A 106 22.50 5.72 -14.61
CA VAL A 106 23.37 6.67 -13.91
C VAL A 106 23.53 7.89 -14.80
N LEU A 107 23.13 9.05 -14.29
CA LEU A 107 23.28 10.34 -14.97
C LEU A 107 24.50 11.04 -14.38
N HIS A 108 25.44 11.44 -15.24
CA HIS A 108 26.66 12.14 -14.86
C HIS A 108 27.19 12.91 -16.07
N ASP A 109 27.86 14.04 -15.88
CA ASP A 109 28.41 14.89 -16.94
C ASP A 109 27.43 15.24 -18.08
N GLY A 110 26.15 15.43 -17.76
CA GLY A 110 25.12 15.80 -18.72
C GLY A 110 24.65 14.68 -19.66
N VAL A 111 25.03 13.43 -19.38
CA VAL A 111 24.67 12.27 -20.21
C VAL A 111 24.14 11.11 -19.35
N VAL A 112 23.41 10.20 -19.99
CA VAL A 112 23.18 8.86 -19.41
C VAL A 112 24.49 8.08 -19.52
N TRP A 113 25.26 8.10 -18.43
CA TRP A 113 26.64 7.61 -18.39
C TRP A 113 26.72 6.09 -18.34
N ALA A 114 25.83 5.43 -17.58
CA ALA A 114 25.78 3.97 -17.42
C ALA A 114 24.35 3.47 -17.24
N GLY A 115 24.14 2.15 -17.31
CA GLY A 115 22.84 1.54 -17.06
C GLY A 115 22.93 0.05 -16.77
N TYR A 116 22.05 -0.41 -15.87
CA TYR A 116 21.91 -1.80 -15.44
C TYR A 116 20.48 -2.26 -15.64
N ASP A 117 20.29 -3.48 -16.10
CA ASP A 117 18.99 -4.11 -16.30
C ASP A 117 18.77 -5.21 -15.24
N LYS A 118 17.62 -5.18 -14.55
CA LYS A 118 17.23 -6.16 -13.55
C LYS A 118 17.31 -7.59 -14.09
N HIS A 119 17.94 -8.49 -13.35
CA HIS A 119 18.12 -9.89 -13.76
C HIS A 119 16.90 -10.74 -13.42
N PHE A 120 16.51 -10.75 -12.14
CA PHE A 120 15.41 -11.56 -11.67
C PHE A 120 14.10 -10.79 -11.73
N LEU A 121 13.14 -11.36 -12.42
CA LEU A 121 11.83 -10.76 -12.68
C LEU A 121 10.77 -11.53 -11.87
N PRO A 122 10.24 -10.97 -10.77
CA PRO A 122 9.27 -11.67 -9.94
C PRO A 122 7.96 -11.92 -10.70
N ASN A 123 7.39 -13.11 -10.51
CA ASN A 123 6.14 -13.53 -11.13
C ASN A 123 5.29 -14.33 -10.12
N TYR A 124 5.14 -13.80 -8.94
CA TYR A 124 4.37 -14.34 -7.82
C TYR A 124 3.66 -13.21 -7.06
N GLY A 125 2.62 -13.55 -6.29
CA GLY A 125 1.83 -12.56 -5.56
C GLY A 125 1.31 -11.45 -6.48
N VAL A 126 1.67 -10.23 -6.15
CA VAL A 126 1.29 -9.01 -6.90
C VAL A 126 2.17 -8.76 -8.14
N PHE A 127 3.28 -9.46 -8.28
CA PHE A 127 4.24 -9.22 -9.34
C PHE A 127 3.92 -10.00 -10.61
N ASP A 128 4.10 -9.36 -11.76
CA ASP A 128 3.87 -9.93 -13.09
C ASP A 128 4.99 -9.49 -14.07
N GLU A 129 6.20 -9.31 -13.55
CA GLU A 129 7.31 -8.71 -14.31
C GLU A 129 7.83 -9.61 -15.42
N PHE A 130 7.84 -10.93 -15.20
CA PHE A 130 8.29 -11.88 -16.23
C PHE A 130 7.43 -11.83 -17.51
N ARG A 131 6.14 -11.49 -17.39
CA ARG A 131 5.26 -11.28 -18.54
C ARG A 131 5.62 -10.02 -19.33
N ILE A 132 6.17 -9.01 -18.65
CA ILE A 132 6.34 -7.66 -19.18
C ILE A 132 7.77 -7.43 -19.66
N PHE A 133 8.77 -7.72 -18.82
CA PHE A 133 10.16 -7.35 -19.04
C PHE A 133 11.00 -8.49 -19.61
N SER A 134 12.12 -8.11 -20.22
CA SER A 134 13.24 -9.03 -20.52
C SER A 134 14.26 -8.95 -19.39
N PRO A 135 14.82 -10.08 -18.90
CA PRO A 135 15.83 -10.07 -17.86
C PRO A 135 17.16 -9.47 -18.36
N GLY A 136 17.89 -8.83 -17.46
CA GLY A 136 19.30 -8.49 -17.64
C GLY A 136 20.20 -9.74 -17.65
N ASP A 137 21.46 -9.56 -18.02
CA ASP A 137 22.43 -10.66 -18.16
C ASP A 137 23.85 -10.29 -17.68
N LYS A 138 24.02 -9.10 -17.05
CA LYS A 138 25.32 -8.61 -16.62
C LYS A 138 25.25 -7.89 -15.29
N SER A 139 26.07 -8.28 -14.34
CA SER A 139 26.30 -7.47 -13.14
C SER A 139 26.99 -6.14 -13.50
N MET A 140 26.86 -5.15 -12.63
CA MET A 140 27.43 -3.82 -12.84
C MET A 140 28.11 -3.32 -11.58
N VAL A 141 29.35 -2.84 -11.74
CA VAL A 141 30.08 -2.09 -10.72
C VAL A 141 30.31 -0.68 -11.24
N LEU A 142 29.92 0.31 -10.46
CA LEU A 142 30.23 1.72 -10.68
C LEU A 142 31.54 2.06 -9.96
N ASP A 143 32.42 2.76 -10.61
CA ASP A 143 33.57 3.40 -9.96
C ASP A 143 33.21 4.86 -9.68
N VAL A 144 33.15 5.20 -8.41
CA VAL A 144 32.90 6.57 -7.95
C VAL A 144 34.12 6.99 -7.12
N ASP A 145 34.94 7.85 -7.66
CA ASP A 145 36.16 8.35 -7.01
C ASP A 145 37.08 7.23 -6.45
N GLY A 146 37.08 6.06 -7.08
CA GLY A 146 37.88 4.90 -6.70
C GLY A 146 37.16 3.91 -5.77
N ALA A 147 35.96 4.19 -5.29
CA ALA A 147 35.11 3.21 -4.61
C ALA A 147 34.30 2.39 -5.61
N ARG A 148 34.20 1.10 -5.37
CA ARG A 148 33.57 0.10 -6.24
C ARG A 148 32.15 -0.21 -5.73
N ILE A 149 31.15 0.37 -6.37
CA ILE A 149 29.74 0.25 -5.98
C ILE A 149 29.06 -0.81 -6.85
N GLY A 150 28.74 -1.96 -6.28
CA GLY A 150 27.90 -2.97 -6.93
C GLY A 150 26.44 -2.53 -6.91
N VAL A 151 25.71 -2.72 -8.02
CA VAL A 151 24.29 -2.32 -8.10
C VAL A 151 23.37 -3.51 -8.35
N ALA A 152 22.18 -3.48 -7.77
CA ALA A 152 21.12 -4.46 -7.94
C ALA A 152 19.73 -3.78 -7.90
N ILE A 153 18.71 -4.43 -8.44
CA ILE A 153 17.33 -3.95 -8.42
C ILE A 153 16.43 -5.01 -7.76
N CYS A 154 15.90 -4.68 -6.59
CA CYS A 154 14.81 -5.34 -5.88
C CYS A 154 14.96 -6.88 -5.84
N GLU A 155 14.29 -7.62 -6.74
CA GLU A 155 14.28 -9.10 -6.79
C GLU A 155 15.69 -9.70 -6.93
N ASP A 156 16.66 -8.95 -7.45
CA ASP A 156 18.02 -9.42 -7.63
C ASP A 156 18.70 -9.86 -6.31
N ILE A 157 18.23 -9.33 -5.18
CA ILE A 157 18.74 -9.73 -3.86
C ILE A 157 17.93 -10.85 -3.20
N TRP A 158 16.71 -11.17 -3.69
CA TRP A 158 15.87 -12.21 -3.12
C TRP A 158 16.26 -13.62 -3.58
N GLN A 159 16.83 -13.72 -4.76
CA GLN A 159 17.27 -14.98 -5.35
C GLN A 159 18.75 -15.25 -5.02
N ASP A 160 19.11 -16.51 -4.82
CA ASP A 160 20.49 -16.91 -4.65
C ASP A 160 21.21 -16.99 -6.01
N GLY A 161 22.49 -16.69 -6.04
CA GLY A 161 23.27 -16.59 -7.27
C GLY A 161 23.05 -15.27 -8.02
N GLY A 162 23.12 -15.28 -9.34
CA GLY A 162 22.91 -14.12 -10.22
C GLY A 162 23.84 -12.93 -9.91
N PRO A 163 23.31 -11.69 -10.01
CA PRO A 163 24.15 -10.49 -9.94
C PRO A 163 24.85 -10.33 -8.59
N VAL A 164 24.24 -10.73 -7.47
CA VAL A 164 24.86 -10.58 -6.14
C VAL A 164 26.07 -11.50 -6.00
N ALA A 165 25.96 -12.77 -6.41
CA ALA A 165 27.10 -13.70 -6.38
C ALA A 165 28.24 -13.25 -7.31
N GLU A 166 27.91 -12.71 -8.50
CA GLU A 166 28.90 -12.13 -9.41
C GLU A 166 29.60 -10.91 -8.81
N LEU A 167 28.86 -10.06 -8.06
CA LEU A 167 29.41 -8.88 -7.38
C LEU A 167 30.33 -9.28 -6.20
N ALA A 168 30.00 -10.35 -5.49
CA ALA A 168 30.85 -10.89 -4.41
C ALA A 168 32.25 -11.28 -4.93
N GLU A 169 32.34 -11.85 -6.15
CA GLU A 169 33.62 -12.19 -6.78
C GLU A 169 34.42 -10.94 -7.24
N GLN A 170 33.74 -9.79 -7.39
CA GLN A 170 34.36 -8.56 -7.87
C GLN A 170 34.90 -7.67 -6.75
N HIS A 171 34.77 -8.05 -5.48
CA HIS A 171 35.28 -7.29 -4.32
C HIS A 171 34.84 -5.83 -4.34
N ILE A 172 33.52 -5.62 -4.21
CA ILE A 172 32.90 -4.30 -4.14
C ILE A 172 33.06 -3.70 -2.73
N ASP A 173 33.05 -2.36 -2.65
CA ASP A 173 33.10 -1.61 -1.38
C ASP A 173 31.70 -1.33 -0.82
N LEU A 174 30.64 -1.40 -1.64
CA LEU A 174 29.25 -1.20 -1.27
C LEU A 174 28.33 -1.94 -2.23
N LEU A 175 27.28 -2.58 -1.71
CA LEU A 175 26.15 -3.08 -2.49
C LEU A 175 24.99 -2.07 -2.41
N LEU A 176 24.61 -1.50 -3.54
CA LEU A 176 23.49 -0.57 -3.67
C LEU A 176 22.28 -1.26 -4.28
N THR A 177 21.16 -1.28 -3.57
CA THR A 177 19.89 -1.80 -4.09
C THR A 177 18.79 -0.76 -4.14
N MET A 178 18.12 -0.69 -5.28
CA MET A 178 16.97 0.19 -5.53
C MET A 178 15.71 -0.66 -5.60
N ASN A 179 14.71 -0.33 -4.76
CA ASN A 179 13.56 -1.20 -4.56
C ASN A 179 12.24 -0.47 -4.77
N GLY A 180 11.26 -1.19 -5.33
CA GLY A 180 9.84 -0.91 -5.29
C GLY A 180 9.13 -2.06 -4.58
N SER A 181 9.56 -2.37 -3.35
CA SER A 181 9.03 -3.49 -2.57
C SER A 181 7.79 -3.07 -1.81
N PRO A 182 6.59 -3.64 -2.14
CA PRO A 182 5.35 -3.27 -1.48
C PRO A 182 5.32 -3.66 -0.01
N TYR A 183 4.59 -2.86 0.76
CA TYR A 183 4.27 -3.12 2.15
C TYR A 183 3.48 -4.43 2.33
N GLU A 184 3.77 -5.09 3.41
CA GLU A 184 3.07 -6.22 3.96
C GLU A 184 3.41 -6.29 5.46
N GLU A 185 2.44 -6.56 6.31
CA GLU A 185 2.64 -6.65 7.76
C GLU A 185 3.77 -7.64 8.10
N GLY A 186 4.78 -7.19 8.86
CA GLY A 186 5.96 -8.00 9.22
C GLY A 186 7.07 -8.11 8.18
N LYS A 187 6.88 -7.63 6.95
CA LYS A 187 7.87 -7.76 5.87
C LYS A 187 9.14 -6.93 6.07
N THR A 188 9.06 -5.88 6.86
CA THR A 188 10.21 -5.01 7.18
C THR A 188 11.35 -5.80 7.83
N ASP A 189 11.03 -6.71 8.74
CA ASP A 189 12.05 -7.56 9.39
C ASP A 189 12.62 -8.59 8.41
N THR A 190 11.78 -9.18 7.54
CA THR A 190 12.22 -10.09 6.47
C THR A 190 13.19 -9.40 5.49
N ARG A 191 12.95 -8.12 5.15
CA ARG A 191 13.85 -7.32 4.29
C ARG A 191 15.19 -7.07 4.97
N LEU A 192 15.18 -6.77 6.27
CA LEU A 192 16.40 -6.57 7.05
C LEU A 192 17.25 -7.84 7.12
N ASP A 193 16.64 -8.98 7.46
CA ASP A 193 17.33 -10.28 7.51
C ASP A 193 17.94 -10.64 6.16
N LEU A 194 17.22 -10.38 5.07
CA LEU A 194 17.71 -10.59 3.71
C LEU A 194 18.92 -9.70 3.42
N ALA A 195 18.85 -8.41 3.74
CA ALA A 195 19.93 -7.46 3.49
C ALA A 195 21.19 -7.82 4.29
N VAL A 196 21.05 -8.22 5.55
CA VAL A 196 22.15 -8.73 6.38
C VAL A 196 22.83 -9.93 5.71
N ARG A 197 22.05 -10.88 5.19
CA ARG A 197 22.59 -12.03 4.46
C ARG A 197 23.37 -11.60 3.21
N ARG A 198 22.85 -10.64 2.44
CA ARG A 198 23.50 -10.17 1.20
C ARG A 198 24.74 -9.30 1.46
N ALA A 199 24.73 -8.46 2.50
CA ALA A 199 25.89 -7.72 2.92
C ALA A 199 27.05 -8.66 3.33
N ALA A 200 26.74 -9.71 4.09
CA ALA A 200 27.71 -10.75 4.44
C ALA A 200 28.22 -11.53 3.21
N GLU A 201 27.36 -11.83 2.22
CA GLU A 201 27.72 -12.55 0.99
C GLU A 201 28.74 -11.77 0.15
N VAL A 202 28.53 -10.45 0.01
CA VAL A 202 29.45 -9.59 -0.75
C VAL A 202 30.61 -9.07 0.11
N ASN A 203 30.58 -9.30 1.42
CA ASN A 203 31.52 -8.79 2.42
C ASN A 203 31.71 -7.25 2.34
N ALA A 204 30.59 -6.53 2.20
CA ALA A 204 30.55 -5.07 2.10
C ALA A 204 29.24 -4.55 2.70
N PRO A 205 29.18 -3.29 3.16
CA PRO A 205 27.92 -2.68 3.56
C PRO A 205 26.89 -2.66 2.42
N MET A 206 25.62 -2.63 2.76
CA MET A 206 24.51 -2.64 1.80
C MET A 206 23.54 -1.51 2.07
N ILE A 207 23.24 -0.72 1.04
CA ILE A 207 22.13 0.23 1.00
C ILE A 207 20.88 -0.48 0.44
N TYR A 208 19.80 -0.49 1.21
CA TYR A 208 18.46 -0.89 0.79
C TYR A 208 17.59 0.35 0.67
N LEU A 209 17.48 0.94 -0.52
CA LEU A 209 16.60 2.08 -0.77
C LEU A 209 15.25 1.61 -1.28
N ASN A 210 14.16 1.98 -0.62
CA ASN A 210 12.80 1.58 -0.99
C ASN A 210 11.94 2.79 -1.38
N GLN A 211 10.97 2.58 -2.27
CA GLN A 211 9.94 3.53 -2.64
C GLN A 211 8.97 3.75 -1.46
N VAL A 212 8.32 4.91 -1.41
CA VAL A 212 7.21 5.21 -0.52
C VAL A 212 5.98 5.65 -1.33
N GLY A 213 4.78 5.53 -0.75
CA GLY A 213 3.53 6.01 -1.34
C GLY A 213 2.56 4.91 -1.76
N GLY A 214 1.34 5.30 -2.13
CA GLY A 214 0.29 4.41 -2.63
C GLY A 214 0.19 4.42 -4.15
N GLN A 215 0.04 3.24 -4.75
CA GLN A 215 -0.24 3.09 -6.18
C GLN A 215 -1.24 1.96 -6.40
N ASP A 216 -2.47 2.33 -6.80
CA ASP A 216 -3.59 1.40 -6.99
C ASP A 216 -3.88 0.59 -5.70
N ASP A 217 -3.66 -0.71 -5.73
CA ASP A 217 -3.82 -1.63 -4.60
C ASP A 217 -2.51 -1.89 -3.84
N LEU A 218 -1.42 -1.22 -4.20
CA LEU A 218 -0.13 -1.35 -3.51
C LEU A 218 0.17 -0.13 -2.65
N VAL A 219 0.78 -0.38 -1.52
CA VAL A 219 1.38 0.64 -0.67
C VAL A 219 2.86 0.33 -0.51
N PHE A 220 3.69 1.34 -0.62
CA PHE A 220 5.12 1.26 -0.39
C PHE A 220 5.45 2.02 0.89
N ASP A 221 6.10 1.35 1.80
CA ASP A 221 6.34 1.84 3.16
C ASP A 221 7.62 2.65 3.31
N GLY A 222 8.47 2.71 2.27
CA GLY A 222 9.80 3.29 2.43
C GLY A 222 10.62 2.48 3.42
N GLY A 223 10.96 3.09 4.58
CA GLY A 223 11.74 2.43 5.61
C GLY A 223 13.11 1.98 5.11
N SER A 224 13.68 2.74 4.17
CA SER A 224 15.01 2.50 3.60
C SER A 224 16.06 2.40 4.71
N PHE A 225 17.09 1.58 4.50
CA PHE A 225 18.09 1.35 5.54
C PHE A 225 19.47 1.01 4.96
N VAL A 226 20.49 1.08 5.82
CA VAL A 226 21.85 0.63 5.52
C VAL A 226 22.28 -0.37 6.58
N VAL A 227 22.90 -1.47 6.17
CA VAL A 227 23.52 -2.46 7.06
C VAL A 227 24.99 -2.61 6.74
N ASP A 228 25.81 -2.85 7.75
CA ASP A 228 27.22 -3.18 7.58
C ASP A 228 27.42 -4.66 7.16
N ALA A 229 28.60 -5.01 6.74
CA ALA A 229 28.99 -6.38 6.36
C ALA A 229 28.78 -7.40 7.50
N ASP A 230 28.89 -6.97 8.75
CA ASP A 230 28.66 -7.80 9.94
C ASP A 230 27.19 -7.90 10.38
N GLY A 231 26.29 -7.21 9.64
CA GLY A 231 24.86 -7.18 9.92
C GLY A 231 24.40 -6.06 10.85
N THR A 232 25.30 -5.18 11.29
CA THR A 232 24.94 -4.01 12.10
C THR A 232 24.09 -3.04 11.28
N LEU A 233 22.92 -2.64 11.81
CA LEU A 233 22.08 -1.59 11.22
C LEU A 233 22.75 -0.23 11.44
N LEU A 234 23.06 0.46 10.33
CA LEU A 234 23.78 1.75 10.33
C LEU A 234 22.85 2.95 10.21
N GLU A 235 21.82 2.84 9.38
CA GLU A 235 20.89 3.93 9.04
C GLU A 235 19.50 3.34 8.83
N ARG A 236 18.44 4.09 9.18
CA ARG A 236 17.07 3.78 8.76
C ARG A 236 16.25 5.04 8.60
N SER A 237 15.66 5.23 7.42
CA SER A 237 14.69 6.28 7.13
C SER A 237 13.34 6.01 7.81
N PRO A 238 12.52 7.02 8.09
CA PRO A 238 11.16 6.83 8.57
C PRO A 238 10.30 6.08 7.55
N MET A 239 9.29 5.36 8.05
CA MET A 239 8.32 4.67 7.20
C MET A 239 7.17 5.60 6.76
N PHE A 240 6.53 5.28 5.64
CA PHE A 240 5.32 5.90 5.08
C PHE A 240 5.40 7.39 4.76
N MET A 241 6.60 7.95 4.63
CA MET A 241 6.81 9.35 4.24
C MET A 241 8.03 9.52 3.34
N GLU A 242 8.03 10.59 2.54
CA GLU A 242 9.23 10.97 1.79
C GLU A 242 10.35 11.39 2.76
N ASP A 243 11.58 10.99 2.44
CA ASP A 243 12.76 11.29 3.25
C ASP A 243 14.00 11.46 2.38
N LEU A 244 15.01 12.15 2.92
CA LEU A 244 16.35 12.23 2.36
C LEU A 244 17.36 11.97 3.48
N SER A 245 17.83 10.74 3.57
CA SER A 245 18.87 10.35 4.51
C SER A 245 20.24 10.32 3.85
N PHE A 246 21.29 10.27 4.67
CA PHE A 246 22.67 10.34 4.20
C PHE A 246 23.50 9.24 4.82
N PHE A 247 24.32 8.58 4.00
CA PHE A 247 25.26 7.57 4.43
C PHE A 247 26.67 7.92 3.91
N ASP A 248 27.65 7.94 4.81
CA ASP A 248 29.05 8.19 4.49
C ASP A 248 29.81 6.85 4.43
N LEU A 249 30.24 6.44 3.25
CA LEU A 249 31.05 5.26 3.04
C LEU A 249 32.52 5.60 3.23
N ASP A 250 33.19 5.02 4.21
CA ASP A 250 34.64 5.03 4.36
C ASP A 250 35.22 3.71 3.85
N THR A 251 35.85 3.73 2.67
CA THR A 251 36.43 2.53 2.04
C THR A 251 37.65 1.96 2.78
N ALA A 252 38.17 2.65 3.81
CA ALA A 252 39.28 2.20 4.63
C ALA A 252 38.84 1.69 6.00
N ALA A 253 37.63 1.92 6.40
CA ALA A 253 37.10 1.50 7.70
C ALA A 253 36.77 -0.01 7.70
N GLU A 254 37.10 -0.69 8.78
CA GLU A 254 36.70 -2.07 9.03
C GLU A 254 35.19 -2.15 9.34
N HIS A 255 34.65 -1.11 10.01
CA HIS A 255 33.22 -0.95 10.32
C HIS A 255 32.79 0.48 10.02
N GLN A 256 31.59 0.61 9.46
CA GLN A 256 31.03 1.91 9.12
C GLN A 256 30.43 2.60 10.35
N GLN A 257 30.27 3.92 10.27
CA GLN A 257 29.68 4.70 11.37
C GLN A 257 28.16 4.55 11.39
N VAL A 258 27.62 4.37 12.59
CA VAL A 258 26.16 4.38 12.81
C VAL A 258 25.64 5.82 12.73
N GLY A 259 24.68 6.03 11.83
CA GLY A 259 24.00 7.30 11.61
C GLY A 259 22.65 7.39 12.35
N VAL A 260 21.63 7.90 11.66
CA VAL A 260 20.28 8.08 12.23
C VAL A 260 19.44 6.83 11.97
N ILE A 261 18.88 6.25 13.04
CA ILE A 261 17.97 5.11 12.96
C ILE A 261 16.58 5.57 13.40
N ALA A 262 15.68 5.82 12.45
CA ALA A 262 14.29 6.14 12.73
C ALA A 262 13.59 4.98 13.46
N ALA A 263 12.73 5.30 14.43
CA ALA A 263 11.93 4.30 15.13
C ALA A 263 10.90 3.67 14.20
N LYS A 264 10.62 2.37 14.39
CA LYS A 264 9.49 1.71 13.73
C LYS A 264 8.18 2.18 14.38
N PRO A 265 7.09 2.36 13.63
CA PRO A 265 5.76 2.52 14.19
C PRO A 265 5.34 1.29 15.02
N ASP A 266 4.33 1.47 15.89
CA ASP A 266 3.60 0.36 16.48
C ASP A 266 2.93 -0.48 15.37
N PRO A 267 2.83 -1.82 15.48
CA PRO A 267 2.23 -2.65 14.41
C PRO A 267 0.82 -2.24 13.99
N ASP A 268 0.00 -1.76 14.94
CA ASP A 268 -1.35 -1.27 14.62
C ASP A 268 -1.29 0.09 13.89
N GLU A 269 -0.37 0.98 14.29
CA GLU A 269 -0.09 2.23 13.59
C GLU A 269 0.42 1.97 12.16
N GLU A 270 1.29 0.99 11.99
CA GLU A 270 1.86 0.61 10.71
C GLU A 270 0.77 0.23 9.71
N VAL A 271 -0.11 -0.72 10.07
CA VAL A 271 -1.23 -1.18 9.23
C VAL A 271 -2.24 -0.05 8.97
N TYR A 272 -2.61 0.71 10.01
CA TYR A 272 -3.52 1.84 9.87
C TYR A 272 -2.96 2.88 8.90
N THR A 273 -1.68 3.25 9.08
CA THR A 273 -1.00 4.24 8.24
C THR A 273 -0.88 3.79 6.79
N ALA A 274 -0.59 2.49 6.55
CA ALA A 274 -0.60 1.92 5.20
C ALA A 274 -1.95 2.10 4.51
N CYS A 275 -3.06 1.81 5.22
CA CYS A 275 -4.41 2.00 4.68
C CYS A 275 -4.73 3.48 4.39
N VAL A 276 -4.32 4.39 5.28
CA VAL A 276 -4.51 5.85 5.11
C VAL A 276 -3.69 6.37 3.94
N LEU A 277 -2.41 5.96 3.83
CA LEU A 277 -1.52 6.37 2.72
C LEU A 277 -2.06 5.88 1.37
N GLY A 278 -2.50 4.62 1.30
CA GLY A 278 -3.11 4.07 0.09
C GLY A 278 -4.32 4.88 -0.38
N LEU A 279 -5.23 5.24 0.52
CA LEU A 279 -6.40 6.07 0.20
C LEU A 279 -5.98 7.50 -0.20
N LYS A 280 -5.07 8.12 0.55
CA LYS A 280 -4.60 9.49 0.30
C LYS A 280 -4.00 9.62 -1.09
N ASP A 281 -3.08 8.73 -1.45
CA ASP A 281 -2.37 8.80 -2.72
C ASP A 281 -3.27 8.38 -3.88
N TYR A 282 -4.15 7.39 -3.70
CA TYR A 282 -5.16 7.07 -4.70
C TYR A 282 -6.02 8.27 -5.05
N MET A 283 -6.45 9.04 -4.04
CA MET A 283 -7.22 10.27 -4.25
C MET A 283 -6.39 11.36 -4.93
N ALA A 284 -5.17 11.62 -4.47
CA ALA A 284 -4.30 12.67 -4.99
C ALA A 284 -3.92 12.40 -6.45
N LYS A 285 -3.49 11.18 -6.77
CA LYS A 285 -3.07 10.76 -8.12
C LYS A 285 -4.24 10.68 -9.11
N ASN A 286 -5.48 10.49 -8.63
CA ASN A 286 -6.70 10.54 -9.44
C ASN A 286 -7.46 11.89 -9.34
N HIS A 287 -6.90 12.89 -8.67
CA HIS A 287 -7.44 14.26 -8.56
C HIS A 287 -8.81 14.36 -7.87
N PHE A 288 -9.16 13.41 -6.99
CA PHE A 288 -10.36 13.51 -6.17
C PHE A 288 -10.19 14.54 -5.06
N LYS A 289 -11.23 15.37 -4.84
CA LYS A 289 -11.19 16.44 -3.83
C LYS A 289 -11.72 16.03 -2.46
N GLY A 290 -12.42 14.91 -2.37
CA GLY A 290 -12.97 14.38 -1.12
C GLY A 290 -13.60 13.04 -1.35
N VAL A 291 -14.07 12.44 -0.26
CA VAL A 291 -14.71 11.10 -0.24
C VAL A 291 -16.16 11.18 0.21
N CYS A 292 -16.99 10.25 -0.25
CA CYS A 292 -18.30 9.99 0.32
C CYS A 292 -18.49 8.51 0.65
N LEU A 293 -19.19 8.24 1.76
CA LEU A 293 -19.46 6.87 2.21
C LEU A 293 -20.75 6.80 3.01
N GLY A 294 -21.32 5.60 3.08
CA GLY A 294 -22.43 5.31 3.98
C GLY A 294 -21.93 5.21 5.43
N LEU A 295 -22.50 5.99 6.34
CA LEU A 295 -22.28 5.87 7.78
C LEU A 295 -23.46 5.09 8.40
N SER A 296 -23.20 3.82 8.70
CA SER A 296 -24.19 2.93 9.32
C SER A 296 -24.20 2.97 10.85
N GLY A 297 -23.18 3.61 11.46
CA GLY A 297 -22.87 3.50 12.88
C GLY A 297 -22.14 2.21 13.26
N GLY A 298 -21.93 1.26 12.32
CA GLY A 298 -21.12 0.06 12.52
C GLY A 298 -19.62 0.36 12.42
N ILE A 299 -18.82 -0.55 13.01
CA ILE A 299 -17.36 -0.35 13.16
C ILE A 299 -16.63 -0.18 11.83
N ASP A 300 -16.99 -0.91 10.77
CA ASP A 300 -16.31 -0.86 9.48
C ASP A 300 -16.45 0.53 8.84
N SER A 301 -17.68 1.04 8.75
CA SER A 301 -17.92 2.40 8.24
C SER A 301 -17.27 3.46 9.12
N ALA A 302 -17.18 3.23 10.43
CA ALA A 302 -16.56 4.15 11.36
C ALA A 302 -15.03 4.19 11.17
N LEU A 303 -14.38 3.04 11.03
CA LEU A 303 -12.95 2.97 10.77
C LEU A 303 -12.59 3.60 9.42
N VAL A 304 -13.35 3.30 8.37
CA VAL A 304 -13.14 3.90 7.03
C VAL A 304 -13.31 5.42 7.05
N ALA A 305 -14.29 5.95 7.78
CA ALA A 305 -14.48 7.39 7.93
C ALA A 305 -13.33 8.05 8.71
N ALA A 306 -12.82 7.38 9.75
CA ALA A 306 -11.65 7.81 10.49
C ALA A 306 -10.39 7.86 9.60
N MET A 307 -10.12 6.79 8.85
CA MET A 307 -9.02 6.74 7.87
C MET A 307 -9.15 7.83 6.80
N ALA A 308 -10.37 8.07 6.29
CA ALA A 308 -10.63 9.12 5.33
C ALA A 308 -10.35 10.52 5.92
N ALA A 309 -10.73 10.76 7.18
CA ALA A 309 -10.44 12.03 7.84
C ALA A 309 -8.94 12.23 8.05
N ASP A 310 -8.20 11.18 8.42
CA ASP A 310 -6.73 11.24 8.54
C ASP A 310 -6.05 11.43 7.17
N ALA A 311 -6.60 10.87 6.10
CA ALA A 311 -6.05 10.99 4.74
C ALA A 311 -6.21 12.38 4.13
N VAL A 312 -7.40 13.00 4.26
CA VAL A 312 -7.76 14.21 3.50
C VAL A 312 -8.33 15.34 4.35
N GLY A 313 -8.40 15.17 5.67
CA GLY A 313 -9.06 16.10 6.59
C GLY A 313 -10.58 15.91 6.63
N GLY A 314 -11.16 16.05 7.83
CA GLY A 314 -12.60 15.80 8.06
C GLY A 314 -13.53 16.63 7.15
N SER A 315 -13.18 17.88 6.85
CA SER A 315 -13.96 18.75 5.96
C SER A 315 -14.11 18.24 4.51
N ASN A 316 -13.30 17.26 4.12
CA ASN A 316 -13.38 16.62 2.79
C ASN A 316 -14.07 15.25 2.84
N VAL A 317 -14.64 14.88 3.99
CA VAL A 317 -15.38 13.62 4.18
C VAL A 317 -16.88 13.91 4.24
N TYR A 318 -17.67 13.17 3.45
CA TYR A 318 -19.12 13.28 3.36
C TYR A 318 -19.77 11.96 3.82
N GLY A 319 -20.18 11.92 5.08
CA GLY A 319 -20.89 10.78 5.67
C GLY A 319 -22.39 10.84 5.39
N ILE A 320 -22.93 9.76 4.88
CA ILE A 320 -24.35 9.65 4.54
C ILE A 320 -25.00 8.58 5.40
N SER A 321 -25.81 8.97 6.38
CA SER A 321 -26.67 8.04 7.13
C SER A 321 -27.91 7.71 6.29
N MET A 322 -28.15 6.41 6.09
CA MET A 322 -29.24 5.92 5.23
C MET A 322 -30.13 4.94 5.99
N PRO A 323 -30.86 5.42 7.04
CA PRO A 323 -31.66 4.56 7.88
C PRO A 323 -32.82 3.92 7.14
N SER A 324 -33.09 2.66 7.49
CA SER A 324 -34.32 1.94 7.17
C SER A 324 -35.24 1.89 8.39
N MET A 325 -36.40 1.25 8.26
CA MET A 325 -37.30 0.95 9.37
C MET A 325 -36.69 0.00 10.43
N TYR A 326 -35.57 -0.65 10.12
CA TYR A 326 -34.88 -1.60 10.99
C TYR A 326 -33.64 -1.00 11.67
N SER A 327 -33.25 0.21 11.29
CA SER A 327 -32.04 0.88 11.84
C SER A 327 -32.31 1.34 13.28
N SER A 328 -31.44 0.90 14.20
CA SER A 328 -31.54 1.26 15.61
C SER A 328 -31.23 2.75 15.83
N ASP A 329 -31.79 3.33 16.91
CA ASP A 329 -31.49 4.73 17.27
C ASP A 329 -30.00 4.85 17.65
N GLY A 330 -29.44 3.88 18.39
CA GLY A 330 -28.04 3.86 18.73
C GLY A 330 -27.12 3.91 17.51
N SER A 331 -27.45 3.20 16.41
CA SER A 331 -26.65 3.27 15.17
C SER A 331 -26.70 4.64 14.50
N LYS A 332 -27.83 5.34 14.58
CA LYS A 332 -27.97 6.71 14.05
C LYS A 332 -27.16 7.71 14.88
N ASP A 333 -27.22 7.57 16.21
CA ASP A 333 -26.49 8.42 17.15
C ASP A 333 -24.97 8.21 16.98
N ASP A 334 -24.49 6.96 16.91
CA ASP A 334 -23.08 6.63 16.66
C ASP A 334 -22.56 7.23 15.34
N ALA A 335 -23.36 7.19 14.26
CA ALA A 335 -23.00 7.77 12.98
C ALA A 335 -22.89 9.30 13.04
N ALA A 336 -23.80 9.97 13.76
CA ALA A 336 -23.79 11.41 13.95
C ALA A 336 -22.61 11.86 14.84
N ASP A 337 -22.34 11.14 15.93
CA ASP A 337 -21.23 11.43 16.84
C ASP A 337 -19.87 11.23 16.14
N LEU A 338 -19.73 10.17 15.36
CA LEU A 338 -18.54 9.96 14.54
C LEU A 338 -18.29 11.14 13.60
N ALA A 339 -19.31 11.52 12.82
CA ALA A 339 -19.19 12.63 11.87
C ALA A 339 -18.79 13.94 12.57
N LYS A 340 -19.36 14.21 13.73
CA LYS A 340 -19.00 15.36 14.57
C LYS A 340 -17.54 15.25 15.05
N ASN A 341 -17.13 14.10 15.57
CA ASN A 341 -15.77 13.90 16.10
C ASN A 341 -14.69 14.14 15.05
N ILE A 342 -14.89 13.63 13.83
CA ILE A 342 -13.93 13.79 12.73
C ILE A 342 -14.13 15.08 11.92
N GLY A 343 -15.12 15.93 12.25
CA GLY A 343 -15.41 17.17 11.52
C GLY A 343 -15.92 16.95 10.09
N ALA A 344 -16.60 15.83 9.83
CA ALA A 344 -17.13 15.49 8.52
C ALA A 344 -18.48 16.16 8.24
N HIS A 345 -18.81 16.31 6.94
CA HIS A 345 -20.19 16.59 6.52
C HIS A 345 -21.07 15.39 6.84
N TYR A 346 -22.27 15.64 7.33
CA TYR A 346 -23.21 14.59 7.71
C TYR A 346 -24.60 14.86 7.15
N ASP A 347 -25.09 13.96 6.30
CA ASP A 347 -26.41 14.02 5.70
C ASP A 347 -27.21 12.77 6.06
N VAL A 348 -28.53 12.95 6.30
CA VAL A 348 -29.44 11.83 6.58
C VAL A 348 -30.40 11.63 5.40
N GLN A 349 -30.35 10.46 4.79
CA GLN A 349 -31.14 10.07 3.61
C GLN A 349 -31.92 8.77 3.89
N PRO A 350 -33.12 8.83 4.50
CA PRO A 350 -33.92 7.64 4.77
C PRO A 350 -34.26 6.87 3.50
N ILE A 351 -34.05 5.55 3.49
CA ILE A 351 -34.30 4.72 2.29
C ILE A 351 -35.75 4.28 2.16
N GLU A 352 -36.55 4.39 3.24
CA GLU A 352 -37.90 3.85 3.30
C GLU A 352 -38.82 4.29 2.15
N PRO A 353 -38.90 5.57 1.73
CA PRO A 353 -39.76 5.98 0.63
C PRO A 353 -39.40 5.28 -0.71
N LEU A 354 -38.09 5.12 -0.98
CA LEU A 354 -37.62 4.40 -2.17
C LEU A 354 -37.90 2.91 -2.05
N PHE A 355 -37.59 2.32 -0.88
CA PHE A 355 -37.82 0.90 -0.62
C PHE A 355 -39.31 0.54 -0.80
N VAL A 356 -40.22 1.28 -0.20
CA VAL A 356 -41.67 1.05 -0.32
C VAL A 356 -42.13 1.17 -1.77
N SER A 357 -41.62 2.13 -2.53
CA SER A 357 -41.95 2.29 -3.94
C SER A 357 -41.54 1.10 -4.79
N PHE A 358 -40.28 0.61 -4.63
CA PHE A 358 -39.81 -0.59 -5.31
C PHE A 358 -40.55 -1.85 -4.87
N GLN A 359 -40.79 -1.99 -3.55
CA GLN A 359 -41.48 -3.15 -2.99
C GLN A 359 -42.88 -3.29 -3.56
N LYS A 360 -43.63 -2.18 -3.68
CA LYS A 360 -44.95 -2.15 -4.29
C LYS A 360 -44.97 -2.61 -5.74
N GLN A 361 -43.89 -2.38 -6.47
CA GLN A 361 -43.79 -2.70 -7.89
C GLN A 361 -43.22 -4.12 -8.14
N LEU A 362 -42.26 -4.58 -7.32
CA LEU A 362 -41.51 -5.79 -7.56
C LEU A 362 -41.94 -6.98 -6.69
N ASP A 363 -42.73 -6.75 -5.61
CA ASP A 363 -43.22 -7.76 -4.67
C ASP A 363 -42.12 -8.71 -4.17
N LEU A 364 -41.04 -8.13 -3.58
CA LEU A 364 -39.88 -8.88 -3.14
C LEU A 364 -39.99 -9.32 -1.68
N GLU A 365 -39.51 -10.52 -1.37
CA GLU A 365 -39.44 -11.09 -0.03
C GLU A 365 -38.05 -11.62 0.33
N GLY A 366 -37.80 -11.80 1.64
CA GLY A 366 -36.56 -12.41 2.16
C GLY A 366 -35.29 -11.71 1.68
N VAL A 367 -34.28 -12.47 1.28
CA VAL A 367 -32.97 -11.96 0.84
C VAL A 367 -33.08 -10.98 -0.34
N ALA A 368 -34.10 -11.12 -1.20
CA ALA A 368 -34.29 -10.18 -2.32
C ALA A 368 -34.66 -8.78 -1.82
N ALA A 369 -35.50 -8.69 -0.78
CA ALA A 369 -35.87 -7.42 -0.13
C ALA A 369 -34.70 -6.84 0.69
N GLU A 370 -33.93 -7.67 1.39
CA GLU A 370 -32.70 -7.25 2.08
C GLU A 370 -31.69 -6.65 1.09
N ASN A 371 -31.41 -7.34 -0.01
CA ASN A 371 -30.51 -6.87 -1.08
C ASN A 371 -31.02 -5.59 -1.76
N LEU A 372 -32.33 -5.39 -1.86
CA LEU A 372 -32.88 -4.14 -2.40
C LEU A 372 -32.51 -2.95 -1.51
N GLN A 373 -32.59 -3.09 -0.17
CA GLN A 373 -32.19 -2.01 0.75
C GLN A 373 -30.71 -1.63 0.56
N ALA A 374 -29.83 -2.62 0.48
CA ALA A 374 -28.41 -2.39 0.24
C ALA A 374 -28.15 -1.67 -1.10
N ARG A 375 -28.85 -2.08 -2.19
CA ARG A 375 -28.72 -1.44 -3.51
C ARG A 375 -29.27 -0.02 -3.55
N ILE A 376 -30.35 0.29 -2.84
CA ILE A 376 -30.84 1.67 -2.72
C ILE A 376 -29.77 2.54 -2.05
N ARG A 377 -29.11 2.05 -0.99
CA ARG A 377 -27.99 2.76 -0.36
C ARG A 377 -26.85 2.97 -1.35
N GLY A 378 -26.47 1.96 -2.13
CA GLY A 378 -25.47 2.10 -3.18
C GLY A 378 -25.80 3.17 -4.22
N VAL A 379 -27.06 3.24 -4.67
CA VAL A 379 -27.53 4.31 -5.59
C VAL A 379 -27.39 5.69 -4.97
N ILE A 380 -27.75 5.86 -3.70
CA ILE A 380 -27.62 7.15 -2.99
C ILE A 380 -26.15 7.57 -2.89
N VAL A 381 -25.25 6.67 -2.46
CA VAL A 381 -23.81 6.96 -2.37
C VAL A 381 -23.26 7.39 -3.73
N MET A 382 -23.60 6.68 -4.81
CA MET A 382 -23.15 7.04 -6.17
C MET A 382 -23.76 8.35 -6.68
N ALA A 383 -24.98 8.68 -6.28
CA ALA A 383 -25.57 9.98 -6.59
C ALA A 383 -24.80 11.13 -5.93
N TYR A 384 -24.37 10.96 -4.67
CA TYR A 384 -23.49 11.93 -4.00
C TYR A 384 -22.14 12.03 -4.69
N SER A 385 -21.49 10.90 -4.97
CA SER A 385 -20.23 10.85 -5.71
C SER A 385 -20.30 11.66 -7.00
N ASN A 386 -21.29 11.39 -7.84
CA ASN A 386 -21.45 12.05 -9.13
C ASN A 386 -21.81 13.54 -9.01
N SER A 387 -22.70 13.90 -8.06
CA SER A 387 -23.17 15.29 -7.94
C SER A 387 -22.14 16.22 -7.33
N LYS A 388 -21.22 15.72 -6.52
CA LYS A 388 -20.21 16.50 -5.79
C LYS A 388 -18.78 16.26 -6.30
N GLY A 389 -18.55 15.31 -7.21
CA GLY A 389 -17.22 14.96 -7.71
C GLY A 389 -16.33 14.28 -6.64
N LEU A 390 -16.93 13.44 -5.80
CA LEU A 390 -16.27 12.75 -4.69
C LEU A 390 -15.93 11.31 -5.05
N LEU A 391 -14.89 10.76 -4.45
CA LEU A 391 -14.64 9.34 -4.46
C LEU A 391 -15.63 8.62 -3.52
N ALA A 392 -16.45 7.72 -4.05
CA ALA A 392 -17.20 6.81 -3.21
C ALA A 392 -16.28 5.72 -2.66
N VAL A 393 -16.28 5.49 -1.34
CA VAL A 393 -15.48 4.43 -0.71
C VAL A 393 -16.38 3.35 -0.12
N ALA A 394 -16.02 2.08 -0.40
CA ALA A 394 -16.68 0.92 0.18
C ALA A 394 -16.08 0.59 1.56
N THR A 395 -16.89 0.04 2.43
CA THR A 395 -16.55 -0.18 3.85
C THR A 395 -16.42 -1.66 4.23
N GLY A 396 -16.47 -2.59 3.29
CA GLY A 396 -16.35 -4.01 3.58
C GLY A 396 -14.92 -4.44 3.88
N ASN A 397 -14.78 -5.37 4.81
CA ASN A 397 -13.54 -5.94 5.29
C ASN A 397 -13.22 -7.29 4.62
N LYS A 398 -12.02 -7.85 4.89
CA LYS A 398 -11.55 -9.12 4.31
C LYS A 398 -12.42 -10.31 4.67
N SER A 399 -12.92 -10.40 5.90
CA SER A 399 -13.76 -11.51 6.36
C SER A 399 -15.11 -11.55 5.63
N GLU A 400 -15.74 -10.39 5.46
CA GLU A 400 -16.97 -10.25 4.68
C GLU A 400 -16.75 -10.60 3.20
N LEU A 401 -15.66 -10.12 2.62
CA LEU A 401 -15.30 -10.44 1.24
C LEU A 401 -14.99 -11.94 1.06
N ALA A 402 -14.29 -12.53 2.02
CA ALA A 402 -13.98 -13.95 2.00
C ALA A 402 -15.26 -14.79 1.92
N CYS A 403 -16.20 -14.56 2.83
CA CYS A 403 -17.46 -15.31 2.90
C CYS A 403 -18.49 -14.88 1.86
N GLY A 404 -18.25 -13.76 1.14
CA GLY A 404 -19.22 -13.16 0.23
C GLY A 404 -20.43 -12.56 0.98
N TYR A 405 -20.23 -12.15 2.22
CA TYR A 405 -21.25 -11.49 3.06
C TYR A 405 -21.36 -10.01 2.69
N SER A 406 -21.73 -9.78 1.44
CA SER A 406 -21.92 -8.46 0.84
C SER A 406 -22.92 -8.53 -0.31
N THR A 407 -23.57 -7.40 -0.57
CA THR A 407 -24.51 -7.25 -1.69
C THR A 407 -23.85 -6.51 -2.85
N ILE A 408 -23.71 -7.19 -3.98
CA ILE A 408 -23.20 -6.59 -5.20
C ILE A 408 -24.09 -5.42 -5.62
N TYR A 409 -23.44 -4.29 -5.99
CA TYR A 409 -24.08 -3.00 -6.30
C TYR A 409 -24.84 -2.37 -5.12
N GLY A 410 -24.57 -2.85 -3.90
CA GLY A 410 -25.10 -2.32 -2.65
C GLY A 410 -23.99 -1.77 -1.77
N ASP A 411 -23.70 -2.45 -0.67
CA ASP A 411 -22.61 -2.13 0.27
C ASP A 411 -21.20 -2.29 -0.35
N ALA A 412 -21.08 -3.10 -1.40
CA ALA A 412 -19.84 -3.26 -2.18
C ALA A 412 -19.59 -2.11 -3.19
N VAL A 413 -20.44 -1.07 -3.24
CA VAL A 413 -20.29 0.02 -4.21
C VAL A 413 -19.21 1.01 -3.78
N GLY A 414 -18.36 1.39 -4.72
CA GLY A 414 -17.31 2.40 -4.51
C GLY A 414 -16.20 2.31 -5.55
N GLY A 415 -15.28 3.25 -5.50
CA GLY A 415 -14.06 3.26 -6.32
C GLY A 415 -12.81 2.79 -5.57
N TYR A 416 -12.88 2.76 -4.22
CA TYR A 416 -11.79 2.30 -3.36
C TYR A 416 -12.35 1.70 -2.06
N ALA A 417 -11.64 0.76 -1.45
CA ALA A 417 -12.05 0.04 -0.23
C ALA A 417 -10.89 -0.03 0.76
N PRO A 418 -10.73 0.95 1.66
CA PRO A 418 -9.55 1.10 2.51
C PRO A 418 -9.25 -0.08 3.44
N ILE A 419 -10.27 -0.80 3.89
CA ILE A 419 -10.13 -1.94 4.82
C ILE A 419 -10.37 -3.31 4.16
N LYS A 420 -10.35 -3.36 2.83
CA LYS A 420 -10.61 -4.57 2.04
C LYS A 420 -9.77 -5.77 2.44
N ASP A 421 -8.55 -5.54 2.89
CA ASP A 421 -7.57 -6.57 3.23
C ASP A 421 -7.37 -6.73 4.76
N LEU A 422 -8.25 -6.16 5.58
CA LEU A 422 -8.27 -6.32 7.04
C LEU A 422 -9.32 -7.35 7.45
N LEU A 423 -8.94 -8.37 8.21
CA LEU A 423 -9.87 -9.26 8.89
C LEU A 423 -10.70 -8.48 9.91
N LYS A 424 -11.91 -8.95 10.24
CA LYS A 424 -12.83 -8.27 11.18
C LYS A 424 -12.20 -8.07 12.55
N THR A 425 -11.50 -9.06 13.06
CA THR A 425 -10.76 -8.95 14.33
C THR A 425 -9.73 -7.84 14.29
N ARG A 426 -9.02 -7.70 13.16
CA ARG A 426 -8.03 -6.64 12.93
C ARG A 426 -8.69 -5.25 12.83
N VAL A 427 -9.90 -5.15 12.28
CA VAL A 427 -10.70 -3.91 12.26
C VAL A 427 -10.97 -3.42 13.67
N TRP A 428 -11.32 -4.30 14.61
CA TRP A 428 -11.53 -3.94 16.01
C TRP A 428 -10.25 -3.50 16.71
N GLU A 429 -9.14 -4.22 16.52
CA GLU A 429 -7.84 -3.92 17.14
C GLU A 429 -7.37 -2.53 16.70
N ILE A 430 -7.36 -2.26 15.42
CA ILE A 430 -6.93 -0.99 14.82
C ILE A 430 -7.85 0.16 15.25
N SER A 431 -9.15 -0.07 15.38
CA SER A 431 -10.10 0.95 15.87
C SER A 431 -9.83 1.32 17.34
N ARG A 432 -9.54 0.33 18.19
CA ARG A 432 -9.12 0.56 19.58
C ARG A 432 -7.79 1.29 19.67
N TRP A 433 -6.81 0.88 18.83
CA TRP A 433 -5.54 1.57 18.74
C TRP A 433 -5.73 3.04 18.36
N ARG A 434 -6.52 3.35 17.33
CA ARG A 434 -6.74 4.74 16.88
C ARG A 434 -7.41 5.59 17.97
N ASN A 435 -8.33 5.05 18.74
CA ASN A 435 -8.91 5.75 19.88
C ASN A 435 -7.90 5.94 21.02
N LYS A 436 -7.04 4.95 21.30
CA LYS A 436 -5.94 5.10 22.27
C LYS A 436 -4.99 6.22 21.85
N ALA A 437 -4.56 6.23 20.60
CA ALA A 437 -3.71 7.27 20.04
C ALA A 437 -4.37 8.67 20.11
N ALA A 438 -5.70 8.75 19.88
CA ALA A 438 -6.46 9.97 20.03
C ALA A 438 -6.48 10.47 21.49
N ALA A 439 -6.66 9.59 22.47
CA ALA A 439 -6.61 9.91 23.89
C ALA A 439 -5.21 10.37 24.34
N GLU A 440 -4.16 9.89 23.69
CA GLU A 440 -2.76 10.31 23.88
C GLU A 440 -2.42 11.61 23.15
N GLY A 441 -3.38 12.20 22.44
CA GLY A 441 -3.29 13.51 21.81
C GLY A 441 -3.00 13.48 20.31
N MET A 442 -3.11 12.33 19.65
CA MET A 442 -3.04 12.22 18.19
C MET A 442 -4.37 12.69 17.56
N GLY A 443 -4.38 13.90 17.01
CA GLY A 443 -5.52 14.46 16.27
C GLY A 443 -5.68 13.90 14.86
N ILE A 444 -6.60 14.48 14.09
CA ILE A 444 -6.82 14.13 12.67
C ILE A 444 -5.60 14.56 11.85
N GLY A 445 -5.06 13.65 11.05
CA GLY A 445 -3.83 13.85 10.28
C GLY A 445 -2.57 13.90 11.15
N GLY A 446 -2.66 13.52 12.43
CA GLY A 446 -1.54 13.52 13.38
C GLY A 446 -0.62 12.29 13.29
N LEU A 447 -0.88 11.37 12.38
CA LEU A 447 -0.01 10.24 12.10
C LEU A 447 1.39 10.74 11.74
N HIS A 448 2.42 10.22 12.41
CA HIS A 448 3.80 10.67 12.26
C HIS A 448 4.34 10.59 10.83
N VAL A 449 3.64 9.88 9.99
CA VAL A 449 4.14 9.37 8.72
C VAL A 449 3.27 9.72 7.51
N VAL A 450 2.10 10.32 7.63
CA VAL A 450 1.25 10.69 6.49
C VAL A 450 1.08 12.21 6.38
N GLY A 451 2.05 12.84 5.74
CA GLY A 451 1.99 14.28 5.41
C GLY A 451 2.12 15.21 6.62
N ASN A 452 2.71 14.70 7.68
CA ASN A 452 3.00 15.44 8.89
C ASN A 452 4.45 15.91 8.87
N GLU A 453 4.71 16.98 8.16
CA GLU A 453 6.00 17.63 8.20
C GLU A 453 6.25 18.09 9.65
N GLN A 454 7.19 17.45 10.35
CA GLN A 454 7.71 17.85 11.67
C GLN A 454 6.86 17.47 12.90
N GLY A 455 6.13 16.35 12.91
CA GLY A 455 5.53 15.84 14.16
C GLY A 455 4.41 16.71 14.72
N SER A 456 3.58 17.32 13.87
CA SER A 456 2.37 18.00 14.31
C SER A 456 1.40 16.97 14.90
N LYS A 457 0.73 17.34 15.99
CA LYS A 457 -0.26 16.48 16.63
C LYS A 457 -1.55 16.32 15.81
N GLY A 458 -1.61 16.90 14.60
CA GLY A 458 -2.81 16.97 13.79
C GLY A 458 -3.88 17.92 14.32
N THR A 459 -5.07 17.91 13.71
CA THR A 459 -6.21 18.71 14.20
C THR A 459 -6.81 18.04 15.44
N PRO A 460 -6.85 18.73 16.62
CA PRO A 460 -7.33 18.13 17.86
C PRO A 460 -8.77 17.59 17.75
N LEU A 461 -9.02 16.45 18.36
CA LEU A 461 -10.36 15.90 18.52
C LEU A 461 -11.05 16.55 19.72
N PRO A 462 -12.33 17.00 19.59
CA PRO A 462 -13.01 17.75 20.64
C PRO A 462 -13.05 17.05 22.00
N ASP A 463 -13.30 15.75 21.99
CA ASP A 463 -13.47 14.94 23.20
C ASP A 463 -12.36 13.88 23.37
N GLY A 464 -11.27 13.95 22.57
CA GLY A 464 -10.18 12.98 22.59
C GLY A 464 -10.57 11.56 22.12
N VAL A 465 -11.77 11.42 21.51
CA VAL A 465 -12.28 10.16 20.97
C VAL A 465 -12.60 10.35 19.49
N MET A 466 -12.07 9.47 18.65
CA MET A 466 -12.34 9.51 17.20
C MET A 466 -13.57 8.66 16.83
N ILE A 467 -13.53 7.37 17.16
CA ILE A 467 -14.58 6.41 16.86
C ILE A 467 -15.45 6.21 18.10
N PRO A 468 -16.80 6.37 18.03
CA PRO A 468 -17.67 6.11 19.18
C PRO A 468 -17.44 4.71 19.77
N VAL A 469 -17.30 4.63 21.09
CA VAL A 469 -17.02 3.36 21.79
C VAL A 469 -18.10 2.31 21.49
N ASN A 470 -19.36 2.75 21.44
CA ASN A 470 -20.48 1.85 21.12
C ASN A 470 -20.36 1.23 19.72
N SER A 471 -19.81 1.94 18.72
CA SER A 471 -19.52 1.38 17.39
C SER A 471 -18.50 0.24 17.44
N ILE A 472 -17.55 0.27 18.41
CA ILE A 472 -16.54 -0.77 18.58
C ILE A 472 -17.08 -1.98 19.34
N GLU A 473 -17.95 -1.75 20.35
CA GLU A 473 -18.37 -2.78 21.31
C GLU A 473 -19.67 -3.51 20.92
N LYS A 474 -20.54 -2.87 20.13
CA LYS A 474 -21.78 -3.50 19.73
C LYS A 474 -21.57 -4.68 18.77
N ALA A 475 -22.44 -5.69 18.88
CA ALA A 475 -22.40 -6.84 17.98
C ALA A 475 -22.61 -6.43 16.51
N PRO A 476 -21.83 -6.97 15.58
CA PRO A 476 -21.96 -6.68 14.15
C PRO A 476 -23.34 -7.09 13.61
N SER A 477 -23.92 -6.21 12.78
CA SER A 477 -25.21 -6.46 12.13
C SER A 477 -25.38 -5.57 10.91
N ALA A 478 -25.92 -6.14 9.83
CA ALA A 478 -26.30 -5.40 8.63
C ALA A 478 -27.62 -4.61 8.80
N GLU A 479 -28.38 -4.81 9.87
CA GLU A 479 -29.68 -4.15 10.19
C GLU A 479 -30.68 -4.13 8.99
N LEU A 480 -30.76 -5.22 8.22
CA LEU A 480 -31.66 -5.36 7.06
C LEU A 480 -32.99 -6.03 7.41
N ARG A 481 -33.08 -6.64 8.59
CA ARG A 481 -34.26 -7.28 9.18
C ARG A 481 -34.26 -7.15 10.71
N PRO A 482 -35.42 -7.34 11.37
CA PRO A 482 -35.52 -7.21 12.83
C PRO A 482 -34.56 -8.17 13.56
N GLY A 483 -33.75 -7.63 14.50
CA GLY A 483 -32.89 -8.41 15.38
C GLY A 483 -31.77 -9.20 14.70
N GLN A 484 -31.42 -8.85 13.47
CA GLN A 484 -30.35 -9.50 12.71
C GLN A 484 -29.02 -9.36 13.42
N LYS A 485 -28.22 -10.46 13.38
CA LYS A 485 -26.80 -10.49 13.75
C LYS A 485 -26.03 -11.23 12.67
N ASP A 486 -24.77 -10.87 12.47
CA ASP A 486 -23.90 -11.55 11.51
C ASP A 486 -23.69 -13.02 11.89
N SER A 487 -23.66 -13.33 13.21
CA SER A 487 -23.59 -14.71 13.73
C SER A 487 -24.81 -15.58 13.41
N ASP A 488 -25.91 -15.01 12.88
CA ASP A 488 -27.01 -15.82 12.32
C ASP A 488 -26.60 -16.59 11.04
N SER A 489 -25.51 -16.16 10.37
CA SER A 489 -25.09 -16.67 9.06
C SER A 489 -23.63 -17.05 8.98
N LEU A 490 -22.79 -16.52 9.86
CA LEU A 490 -21.35 -16.72 9.93
C LEU A 490 -20.97 -17.32 11.29
N PRO A 491 -19.86 -18.08 11.39
CA PRO A 491 -19.23 -18.33 12.68
C PRO A 491 -18.87 -17.03 13.40
N GLU A 492 -18.65 -17.08 14.72
CA GLU A 492 -18.12 -15.93 15.46
C GLU A 492 -16.79 -15.50 14.83
N TYR A 493 -16.60 -14.17 14.70
CA TYR A 493 -15.49 -13.62 13.91
C TYR A 493 -14.10 -14.03 14.42
N GLU A 494 -13.93 -14.22 15.72
CA GLU A 494 -12.65 -14.68 16.30
C GLU A 494 -12.25 -16.07 15.77
N LEU A 495 -13.21 -16.97 15.59
CA LEU A 495 -12.96 -18.29 15.01
C LEU A 495 -12.90 -18.23 13.48
N LEU A 496 -13.83 -17.48 12.87
CA LEU A 496 -13.86 -17.30 11.42
C LEU A 496 -12.53 -16.78 10.87
N ASP A 497 -12.00 -15.74 11.48
CA ASP A 497 -10.78 -15.06 10.99
C ASP A 497 -9.54 -15.94 11.15
N GLN A 498 -9.47 -16.78 12.20
CA GLN A 498 -8.40 -17.78 12.33
C GLN A 498 -8.43 -18.80 11.18
N VAL A 499 -9.60 -19.34 10.87
CA VAL A 499 -9.76 -20.28 9.75
C VAL A 499 -9.45 -19.59 8.42
N LEU A 500 -9.91 -18.34 8.24
CA LEU A 500 -9.64 -17.57 7.01
C LEU A 500 -8.16 -17.28 6.81
N ALA A 501 -7.44 -16.93 7.86
CA ALA A 501 -5.99 -16.71 7.79
C ALA A 501 -5.26 -17.98 7.32
N MET A 502 -5.55 -19.13 7.92
CA MET A 502 -4.92 -20.40 7.54
C MET A 502 -5.31 -20.84 6.12
N TYR A 503 -6.59 -20.75 5.77
CA TYR A 503 -7.09 -21.16 4.45
C TYR A 503 -6.65 -20.24 3.31
N ILE A 504 -6.58 -18.91 3.55
CA ILE A 504 -6.30 -17.92 2.50
C ILE A 504 -4.80 -17.63 2.44
N GLU A 505 -4.17 -17.27 3.55
CA GLU A 505 -2.80 -16.75 3.57
C GLU A 505 -1.75 -17.86 3.61
N HIS A 506 -2.07 -18.99 4.29
CA HIS A 506 -1.19 -20.16 4.36
C HIS A 506 -1.57 -21.29 3.40
N ALA A 507 -2.66 -21.13 2.63
CA ALA A 507 -3.16 -22.11 1.66
C ALA A 507 -3.40 -23.51 2.25
N HIS A 508 -3.79 -23.59 3.54
CA HIS A 508 -4.15 -24.85 4.18
C HIS A 508 -5.41 -25.44 3.55
N GLY A 509 -5.36 -26.72 3.18
CA GLY A 509 -6.53 -27.49 2.75
C GLY A 509 -7.38 -27.95 3.96
N ARG A 510 -8.48 -28.66 3.66
CA ARG A 510 -9.39 -29.18 4.68
C ARG A 510 -8.67 -30.05 5.73
N GLU A 511 -7.80 -30.96 5.27
CA GLU A 511 -7.08 -31.88 6.17
C GLU A 511 -6.11 -31.12 7.09
N ASP A 512 -5.45 -30.09 6.58
CA ASP A 512 -4.54 -29.24 7.35
C ASP A 512 -5.30 -28.47 8.44
N LEU A 513 -6.45 -27.85 8.09
CA LEU A 513 -7.29 -27.12 9.03
C LEU A 513 -7.83 -28.01 10.15
N LEU A 514 -8.22 -29.25 9.85
CA LEU A 514 -8.63 -30.22 10.87
C LEU A 514 -7.44 -30.63 11.76
N ALA A 515 -6.24 -30.76 11.19
CA ALA A 515 -5.03 -31.06 11.95
C ALA A 515 -4.60 -29.90 12.84
N ASP A 516 -4.88 -28.64 12.44
CA ASP A 516 -4.69 -27.44 13.25
C ASP A 516 -5.67 -27.35 14.43
N GLY A 517 -6.69 -28.24 14.49
CA GLY A 517 -7.62 -28.37 15.61
C GLY A 517 -8.95 -27.65 15.42
N PHE A 518 -9.25 -27.13 14.24
CA PHE A 518 -10.57 -26.55 13.94
C PHE A 518 -11.65 -27.64 13.81
N ASP A 519 -12.88 -27.35 14.24
CA ASP A 519 -13.98 -28.31 14.12
C ASP A 519 -14.45 -28.44 12.66
N GLU A 520 -14.86 -29.66 12.30
CA GLU A 520 -15.24 -30.03 10.92
C GLU A 520 -16.38 -29.17 10.38
N THR A 521 -17.36 -28.82 11.19
CA THR A 521 -18.54 -28.04 10.77
C THR A 521 -18.13 -26.60 10.39
N THR A 522 -17.25 -26.00 11.19
CA THR A 522 -16.71 -24.66 10.93
C THR A 522 -15.85 -24.67 9.67
N VAL A 523 -14.92 -25.62 9.53
CA VAL A 523 -14.06 -25.76 8.34
C VAL A 523 -14.89 -25.88 7.07
N ASP A 524 -15.82 -26.83 7.01
CA ASP A 524 -16.68 -27.08 5.84
C ASP A 524 -17.55 -25.86 5.51
N THR A 525 -18.03 -25.15 6.52
CA THR A 525 -18.86 -23.95 6.33
C THR A 525 -18.02 -22.82 5.73
N VAL A 526 -16.86 -22.53 6.32
CA VAL A 526 -15.99 -21.41 5.89
C VAL A 526 -15.48 -21.68 4.48
N MET A 527 -14.91 -22.86 4.19
CA MET A 527 -14.40 -23.20 2.86
C MET A 527 -15.49 -23.07 1.80
N ARG A 528 -16.70 -23.60 2.07
CA ARG A 528 -17.85 -23.49 1.17
C ARG A 528 -18.24 -22.05 0.87
N LEU A 529 -18.25 -21.17 1.90
CA LEU A 529 -18.56 -19.75 1.72
C LEU A 529 -17.51 -19.05 0.88
N VAL A 530 -16.22 -19.27 1.18
CA VAL A 530 -15.10 -18.66 0.47
C VAL A 530 -15.08 -19.07 -1.00
N ASP A 531 -15.23 -20.36 -1.30
CA ASP A 531 -15.18 -20.88 -2.67
C ASP A 531 -16.33 -20.39 -3.54
N ARG A 532 -17.51 -20.19 -2.95
CA ARG A 532 -18.68 -19.69 -3.68
C ARG A 532 -18.66 -18.17 -3.90
N ALA A 533 -17.81 -17.44 -3.20
CA ALA A 533 -17.83 -15.98 -3.21
C ALA A 533 -16.89 -15.35 -4.25
N GLU A 534 -16.07 -16.12 -4.99
CA GLU A 534 -15.06 -15.57 -5.92
C GLU A 534 -15.67 -14.61 -6.95
N TRP A 535 -16.84 -14.91 -7.49
CA TRP A 535 -17.53 -14.05 -8.47
C TRP A 535 -17.93 -12.68 -7.89
N LYS A 536 -18.20 -12.59 -6.57
CA LYS A 536 -18.46 -11.32 -5.87
C LYS A 536 -17.16 -10.55 -5.70
N ARG A 537 -16.09 -11.20 -5.24
CA ARG A 537 -14.77 -10.59 -5.04
C ARG A 537 -14.21 -9.95 -6.30
N ARG A 538 -14.47 -10.54 -7.48
CA ARG A 538 -14.05 -10.00 -8.80
C ARG A 538 -14.73 -8.69 -9.19
N GLN A 539 -15.77 -8.28 -8.51
CA GLN A 539 -16.52 -7.05 -8.76
C GLN A 539 -16.35 -6.02 -7.62
N TYR A 540 -15.47 -6.32 -6.66
CA TYR A 540 -15.21 -5.44 -5.54
C TYR A 540 -14.18 -4.35 -5.90
N PRO A 541 -14.28 -3.12 -5.33
CA PRO A 541 -13.30 -2.05 -5.56
C PRO A 541 -11.87 -2.46 -5.21
N LEU A 542 -10.89 -1.72 -5.75
CA LEU A 542 -9.51 -1.77 -5.30
C LEU A 542 -9.41 -1.36 -3.83
N GLY A 543 -8.36 -1.79 -3.17
CA GLY A 543 -8.03 -1.40 -1.81
C GLY A 543 -6.63 -1.87 -1.46
N PRO A 544 -5.97 -1.27 -0.47
CA PRO A 544 -4.57 -1.51 -0.18
C PRO A 544 -4.35 -2.97 0.26
N LYS A 545 -3.33 -3.60 -0.32
CA LYS A 545 -2.81 -4.86 0.18
C LYS A 545 -1.96 -4.57 1.41
N VAL A 546 -2.26 -5.22 2.52
CA VAL A 546 -1.51 -5.09 3.78
C VAL A 546 -1.14 -6.44 4.41
N THR A 547 -1.78 -7.53 3.99
CA THR A 547 -1.50 -8.90 4.46
C THR A 547 -0.67 -9.69 3.45
N ALA A 548 -0.19 -10.86 3.85
CA ALA A 548 0.60 -11.75 3.00
C ALA A 548 -0.09 -12.11 1.68
N LEU A 549 -1.41 -12.32 1.70
CA LEU A 549 -2.20 -12.67 0.52
C LEU A 549 -3.55 -11.94 0.49
N ALA A 550 -3.67 -10.94 -0.40
CA ALA A 550 -4.88 -10.14 -0.58
C ALA A 550 -5.79 -10.71 -1.68
N PHE A 551 -7.10 -10.44 -1.58
CA PHE A 551 -8.03 -10.71 -2.66
C PHE A 551 -7.87 -9.73 -3.83
N GLY A 552 -7.70 -10.26 -5.04
CA GLY A 552 -7.56 -9.49 -6.27
C GLY A 552 -6.38 -9.97 -7.10
N ARG A 553 -5.24 -9.29 -7.02
CA ARG A 553 -4.05 -9.65 -7.79
C ARG A 553 -3.33 -10.88 -7.26
N ASP A 554 -3.26 -11.03 -5.93
CA ASP A 554 -2.57 -12.14 -5.28
C ASP A 554 -3.34 -13.46 -5.41
N ARG A 555 -4.50 -13.53 -4.77
CA ARG A 555 -5.33 -14.74 -4.75
C ARG A 555 -6.33 -14.72 -5.90
N ARG A 556 -6.14 -15.62 -6.85
CA ARG A 556 -6.93 -15.72 -8.08
C ARG A 556 -7.45 -17.14 -8.29
N LEU A 557 -8.65 -17.43 -7.84
CA LEU A 557 -9.32 -18.70 -8.18
C LEU A 557 -10.18 -18.54 -9.44
N PRO A 558 -10.38 -19.62 -10.23
CA PRO A 558 -11.36 -19.61 -11.30
C PRO A 558 -12.76 -19.40 -10.73
N ILE A 559 -13.54 -18.47 -11.31
CA ILE A 559 -14.95 -18.28 -10.91
C ILE A 559 -15.76 -19.54 -11.22
N THR A 560 -15.57 -20.08 -12.44
CA THR A 560 -16.19 -21.34 -12.87
C THR A 560 -15.32 -22.51 -12.42
N ASN A 561 -15.50 -22.91 -11.17
CA ASN A 561 -14.74 -23.96 -10.52
C ASN A 561 -15.67 -24.99 -9.89
N ALA A 562 -15.44 -26.26 -10.18
CA ALA A 562 -16.21 -27.39 -9.64
C ALA A 562 -15.43 -28.20 -8.57
N PHE A 563 -14.15 -27.87 -8.35
CA PHE A 563 -13.37 -28.52 -7.30
C PHE A 563 -13.92 -28.13 -5.93
N ARG A 564 -14.09 -29.11 -5.05
CA ARG A 564 -14.47 -28.98 -3.64
C ARG A 564 -13.69 -30.02 -2.85
N GLU A 565 -13.11 -29.63 -1.75
CA GLU A 565 -12.49 -30.52 -0.76
C GLU A 565 -13.51 -31.15 0.15
#